data_4debc2c465b83e41139735e44e828e76
#
_entry.id   4debc2c465b83e41139735e44e828e76
#
_cell.length_a   1.000
_cell.length_b   1.000
_cell.length_c   1.000
_cell.angle_alpha   90.00
_cell.angle_beta   90.00
_cell.angle_gamma   90.00
#
_symmetry.space_group_name_H-M   'P 1'
#
loop_
_entity.id
_entity.type
_entity.pdbx_description
1 polymer ?
#
loop_
_entity_poly.entity_id
_entity_poly.type
_entity_poly.pdbx_seq_one_letter_code
_entity_poly.pdbx_strand_id
1 'polypeptide(L)'
;EDSKVVALSALGSPDSFEETLEEAEYEVVRSLRFDDHHVYTERDLREASSLATAQRAVVVTTEKDAVKLSPSMVESMSVPLYVLGIEIEITAGEEEVKRVLKRVLGG
;
A
#
# COMPACT_ATOMS: atom_id res chain seq x y z
N GLU A 1 -17.69 -1.19 0.23
CA GLU A 1 -16.94 -2.17 0.70
C GLU A 1 -15.51 -1.79 1.00
N ASP A 2 -14.68 -2.73 1.19
CA ASP A 2 -13.34 -2.47 1.68
C ASP A 2 -12.36 -2.25 0.55
N SER A 3 -12.80 -1.63 -0.52
CA SER A 3 -11.94 -1.38 -1.66
C SER A 3 -11.32 0.01 -1.66
N LYS A 4 -11.57 0.82 -0.63
CA LYS A 4 -11.00 2.16 -0.56
C LYS A 4 -9.59 2.09 0.03
N VAL A 5 -8.66 2.74 -0.63
CA VAL A 5 -7.26 2.69 -0.19
C VAL A 5 -6.63 4.09 -0.25
N VAL A 6 -5.69 4.31 0.65
CA VAL A 6 -4.78 5.45 0.59
C VAL A 6 -3.47 4.92 0.06
N ALA A 7 -3.03 5.43 -1.08
CA ALA A 7 -1.79 4.97 -1.72
C ALA A 7 -0.61 5.74 -1.16
N LEU A 8 0.37 5.01 -0.63
CA LEU A 8 1.57 5.60 -0.04
C LEU A 8 2.77 5.16 -0.86
N SER A 9 3.50 6.10 -1.45
CA SER A 9 4.62 5.73 -2.30
C SER A 9 5.69 6.81 -2.32
N ALA A 10 6.93 6.35 -2.53
CA ALA A 10 8.07 7.22 -2.77
C ALA A 10 8.77 6.67 -4.01
N LEU A 11 8.15 6.89 -5.15
CA LEU A 11 8.58 6.28 -6.41
C LEU A 11 8.80 7.35 -7.46
N GLY A 12 9.62 6.99 -8.45
CA GLY A 12 9.77 7.86 -9.61
C GLY A 12 8.53 7.88 -10.49
N SER A 13 7.70 6.85 -10.43
CA SER A 13 6.48 6.76 -11.24
C SER A 13 5.30 6.33 -10.38
N PRO A 14 4.80 7.22 -9.50
CA PRO A 14 3.68 6.81 -8.64
C PRO A 14 2.40 6.53 -9.42
N ASP A 15 2.25 7.11 -10.62
CA ASP A 15 1.04 6.86 -11.41
C ASP A 15 0.87 5.39 -11.74
N SER A 16 1.96 4.69 -12.06
CA SER A 16 1.88 3.27 -12.40
C SER A 16 1.35 2.44 -11.24
N PHE A 17 1.82 2.75 -10.04
CA PHE A 17 1.37 2.05 -8.84
C PHE A 17 -0.12 2.26 -8.63
N GLU A 18 -0.56 3.52 -8.75
CA GLU A 18 -1.95 3.84 -8.51
C GLU A 18 -2.86 3.25 -9.59
N GLU A 19 -2.40 3.25 -10.84
CA GLU A 19 -3.17 2.61 -11.91
C GLU A 19 -3.33 1.12 -11.66
N THR A 20 -2.28 0.48 -11.16
CA THR A 20 -2.35 -0.94 -10.86
C THR A 20 -3.40 -1.21 -9.79
N LEU A 21 -3.47 -0.35 -8.77
CA LEU A 21 -4.48 -0.49 -7.74
C LEU A 21 -5.88 -0.35 -8.33
N GLU A 22 -6.07 0.60 -9.23
CA GLU A 22 -7.37 0.80 -9.83
C GLU A 22 -7.75 -0.34 -10.75
N GLU A 23 -6.78 -0.90 -11.46
CA GLU A 23 -7.03 -2.07 -12.30
C GLU A 23 -7.43 -3.27 -11.47
N ALA A 24 -6.95 -3.35 -10.24
CA ALA A 24 -7.33 -4.40 -9.31
C ALA A 24 -8.63 -4.08 -8.59
N GLU A 25 -9.31 -3.02 -9.02
CA GLU A 25 -10.63 -2.63 -8.53
C GLU A 25 -10.61 -2.04 -7.12
N TYR A 26 -9.49 -1.45 -6.73
CA TYR A 26 -9.42 -0.67 -5.50
C TYR A 26 -9.63 0.80 -5.83
N GLU A 27 -10.31 1.49 -4.94
CA GLU A 27 -10.56 2.92 -5.12
C GLU A 27 -9.50 3.71 -4.36
N VAL A 28 -8.65 4.43 -5.08
CA VAL A 28 -7.61 5.26 -4.47
C VAL A 28 -8.25 6.58 -4.06
N VAL A 29 -8.58 6.72 -2.78
CA VAL A 29 -9.27 7.92 -2.29
C VAL A 29 -8.29 9.03 -1.98
N ARG A 30 -7.04 8.70 -1.70
CA ARG A 30 -5.98 9.67 -1.45
C ARG A 30 -4.65 9.09 -1.86
N SER A 31 -3.72 9.96 -2.24
CA SER A 31 -2.36 9.56 -2.60
C SER A 31 -1.38 10.39 -1.82
N LEU A 32 -0.46 9.71 -1.12
CA LEU A 32 0.68 10.37 -0.49
C LEU A 32 1.90 9.99 -1.29
N ARG A 33 2.40 10.94 -2.06
CA ARG A 33 3.53 10.74 -2.97
C ARG A 33 4.73 11.50 -2.43
N PHE A 34 5.81 10.78 -2.19
CA PHE A 34 7.06 11.37 -1.73
C PHE A 34 8.13 11.21 -2.79
N ASP A 35 9.22 11.93 -2.63
CA ASP A 35 10.36 11.79 -3.53
C ASP A 35 10.90 10.37 -3.47
N ASP A 36 11.54 9.96 -4.57
CA ASP A 36 12.05 8.60 -4.72
C ASP A 36 13.02 8.23 -3.60
N HIS A 37 13.74 9.21 -3.04
CA HIS A 37 14.72 8.95 -1.98
C HIS A 37 14.22 9.35 -0.59
N HIS A 38 12.91 9.48 -0.45
CA HIS A 38 12.33 9.91 0.81
C HIS A 38 12.60 8.91 1.93
N VAL A 39 12.95 9.42 3.09
CA VAL A 39 13.13 8.62 4.29
C VAL A 39 11.86 8.73 5.11
N TYR A 40 11.16 7.60 5.26
CA TYR A 40 9.89 7.59 5.99
C TYR A 40 10.10 7.80 7.47
N THR A 41 9.12 8.43 8.11
CA THR A 41 9.10 8.65 9.55
C THR A 41 7.77 8.15 10.11
N GLU A 42 7.71 8.02 11.44
CA GLU A 42 6.44 7.66 12.07
C GLU A 42 5.35 8.68 11.76
N ARG A 43 5.75 9.95 11.63
CA ARG A 43 4.78 10.99 11.31
C ARG A 43 4.13 10.74 9.97
N ASP A 44 4.92 10.30 8.98
CA ASP A 44 4.37 9.99 7.66
C ASP A 44 3.32 8.91 7.76
N LEU A 45 3.60 7.86 8.53
CA LEU A 45 2.68 6.74 8.65
C LEU A 45 1.45 7.13 9.45
N ARG A 46 1.60 7.97 10.46
CA ARG A 46 0.45 8.45 11.21
C ARG A 46 -0.45 9.34 10.36
N GLU A 47 0.16 10.14 9.48
CA GLU A 47 -0.62 10.97 8.58
C GLU A 47 -1.40 10.11 7.60
N ALA A 48 -0.77 9.09 7.04
CA ALA A 48 -1.47 8.17 6.14
C ALA A 48 -2.62 7.49 6.88
N SER A 49 -2.37 7.11 8.13
CA SER A 49 -3.38 6.47 8.95
C SER A 49 -4.58 7.38 9.18
N SER A 50 -4.31 8.64 9.47
CA SER A 50 -5.38 9.61 9.72
C SER A 50 -6.23 9.81 8.48
N LEU A 51 -5.59 9.92 7.31
CA LEU A 51 -6.32 10.08 6.06
C LEU A 51 -7.17 8.84 5.78
N ALA A 52 -6.62 7.66 6.02
CA ALA A 52 -7.35 6.42 5.79
C ALA A 52 -8.55 6.32 6.72
N THR A 53 -8.35 6.68 7.98
CA THR A 53 -9.45 6.64 8.95
C THR A 53 -10.59 7.57 8.52
N ALA A 54 -10.24 8.78 8.08
CA ALA A 54 -11.25 9.74 7.66
C ALA A 54 -12.03 9.25 6.44
N GLN A 55 -11.40 8.46 5.60
CA GLN A 55 -12.04 7.97 4.37
C GLN A 55 -12.58 6.55 4.52
N ARG A 56 -12.44 5.95 5.70
CA ARG A 56 -12.82 4.55 5.92
C ARG A 56 -12.06 3.64 4.96
N ALA A 57 -10.76 3.88 4.83
CA ALA A 57 -9.90 3.17 3.92
C ALA A 57 -8.77 2.51 4.68
N VAL A 58 -7.97 1.72 3.95
CA VAL A 58 -6.73 1.18 4.49
C VAL A 58 -5.58 1.79 3.71
N VAL A 59 -4.36 1.63 4.21
CA VAL A 59 -3.18 2.17 3.55
C VAL A 59 -2.50 1.07 2.77
N VAL A 60 -2.14 1.37 1.52
CA VAL A 60 -1.44 0.42 0.65
C VAL A 60 -0.15 1.05 0.17
N THR A 61 0.92 0.30 0.19
CA THR A 61 2.20 0.77 -0.30
C THR A 61 2.81 -0.28 -1.23
N THR A 62 3.98 0.01 -1.79
CA THR A 62 4.67 -0.93 -2.68
C THR A 62 5.62 -1.79 -1.87
N GLU A 63 6.07 -2.90 -2.50
CA GLU A 63 7.08 -3.75 -1.86
C GLU A 63 8.39 -2.99 -1.67
N LYS A 64 8.73 -2.14 -2.63
CA LYS A 64 9.95 -1.36 -2.53
C LYS A 64 9.89 -0.40 -1.35
N ASP A 65 8.73 0.21 -1.12
CA ASP A 65 8.57 1.13 -0.01
C ASP A 65 8.46 0.41 1.32
N ALA A 66 7.84 -0.77 1.33
CA ALA A 66 7.63 -1.49 2.57
C ALA A 66 8.93 -1.84 3.27
N VAL A 67 9.99 -2.13 2.51
CA VAL A 67 11.27 -2.48 3.12
C VAL A 67 11.93 -1.29 3.82
N LYS A 68 11.46 -0.08 3.55
CA LYS A 68 11.97 1.13 4.20
C LYS A 68 11.27 1.42 5.52
N LEU A 69 10.26 0.65 5.88
CA LEU A 69 9.45 0.92 7.06
C LEU A 69 9.89 0.03 8.20
N SER A 70 10.08 0.64 9.38
CA SER A 70 10.43 -0.12 10.57
C SER A 70 9.16 -0.64 11.24
N PRO A 71 9.28 -1.69 12.07
CA PRO A 71 8.09 -2.15 12.80
C PRO A 71 7.43 -1.08 13.65
N SER A 72 8.22 -0.20 14.27
CA SER A 72 7.62 0.84 15.10
C SER A 72 6.81 1.83 14.28
N MET A 73 7.23 2.09 13.03
CA MET A 73 6.43 2.96 12.16
C MET A 73 5.08 2.33 11.87
N VAL A 74 5.09 1.03 11.53
CA VAL A 74 3.83 0.35 11.21
C VAL A 74 2.94 0.25 12.44
N GLU A 75 3.54 0.02 13.61
CA GLU A 75 2.77 -0.07 14.84
C GLU A 75 2.14 1.26 15.24
N SER A 76 2.70 2.36 14.78
CA SER A 76 2.14 3.68 15.09
C SER A 76 0.86 3.97 14.31
N MET A 77 0.53 3.13 13.35
CA MET A 77 -0.64 3.35 12.51
C MET A 77 -1.90 2.84 13.21
N SER A 78 -3.01 3.54 12.98
CA SER A 78 -4.30 3.15 13.53
C SER A 78 -5.11 2.30 12.56
N VAL A 79 -4.62 2.10 11.33
CA VAL A 79 -5.28 1.26 10.34
C VAL A 79 -4.28 0.28 9.79
N PRO A 80 -4.75 -0.82 9.17
CA PRO A 80 -3.82 -1.79 8.60
C PRO A 80 -3.03 -1.21 7.43
N LEU A 81 -1.81 -1.69 7.28
CA LEU A 81 -0.97 -1.39 6.13
C LEU A 81 -0.87 -2.63 5.26
N TYR A 82 -1.15 -2.47 3.99
CA TYR A 82 -1.08 -3.55 3.03
C TYR A 82 -0.01 -3.26 1.99
N VAL A 83 0.54 -4.31 1.43
CA VAL A 83 1.52 -4.21 0.37
C VAL A 83 0.92 -4.83 -0.89
N LEU A 84 1.06 -4.10 -2.01
CA LEU A 84 0.63 -4.64 -3.29
C LEU A 84 1.68 -5.61 -3.78
N GLY A 85 1.31 -6.88 -3.87
CA GLY A 85 2.22 -7.93 -4.31
C GLY A 85 1.69 -8.65 -5.53
N ILE A 86 2.48 -9.62 -5.98
CA ILE A 86 2.11 -10.44 -7.11
C ILE A 86 2.10 -11.88 -6.65
N GLU A 87 1.03 -12.57 -6.94
CA GLU A 87 0.89 -13.97 -6.57
C GLU A 87 0.65 -14.79 -7.83
N ILE A 88 1.36 -15.90 -7.96
CA ILE A 88 1.21 -16.79 -9.10
C ILE A 88 0.35 -17.96 -8.67
N GLU A 89 -0.71 -18.18 -9.43
CA GLU A 89 -1.66 -19.26 -9.14
C GLU A 89 -1.64 -20.23 -10.30
N ILE A 90 -1.54 -21.50 -10.00
CA ILE A 90 -1.57 -22.55 -11.03
C ILE A 90 -2.92 -23.25 -10.95
N THR A 91 -3.69 -23.16 -12.02
CA THR A 91 -5.01 -23.73 -12.10
C THR A 91 -5.12 -24.56 -13.36
N ALA A 92 -5.41 -25.87 -13.19
CA ALA A 92 -5.63 -26.74 -14.35
C ALA A 92 -4.49 -26.70 -15.36
N GLY A 93 -3.24 -26.60 -14.86
CA GLY A 93 -2.08 -26.60 -15.72
C GLY A 93 -1.71 -25.26 -16.29
N GLU A 94 -2.44 -24.23 -15.95
CA GLU A 94 -2.15 -22.87 -16.42
C GLU A 94 -1.71 -21.99 -15.26
N GLU A 95 -0.81 -21.07 -15.56
CA GLU A 95 -0.34 -20.13 -14.58
C GLU A 95 -1.10 -18.82 -14.72
N GLU A 96 -1.56 -18.30 -13.61
CA GLU A 96 -2.26 -17.04 -13.59
C GLU A 96 -1.58 -16.13 -12.59
N VAL A 97 -1.23 -14.90 -13.03
CA VAL A 97 -0.59 -13.92 -12.18
C VAL A 97 -1.66 -12.99 -11.65
N LYS A 98 -1.72 -12.87 -10.33
CA LYS A 98 -2.70 -12.02 -9.67
C LYS A 98 -1.99 -11.00 -8.81
N ARG A 99 -2.51 -9.79 -8.80
CA ARG A 99 -2.04 -8.77 -7.89
C ARG A 99 -2.92 -8.80 -6.64
N VAL A 100 -2.27 -8.95 -5.50
CA VAL A 100 -3.00 -9.10 -4.24
C VAL A 100 -2.43 -8.13 -3.22
N LEU A 101 -3.25 -7.77 -2.26
CA LEU A 101 -2.81 -6.98 -1.12
C LEU A 101 -2.49 -7.90 0.03
N LYS A 102 -1.29 -7.78 0.55
CA LYS A 102 -0.83 -8.58 1.68
C LYS A 102 -0.64 -7.66 2.87
N ARG A 103 -1.17 -8.08 4.02
CA ARG A 103 -1.04 -7.27 5.21
C ARG A 103 0.39 -7.29 5.71
N VAL A 104 0.87 -6.09 6.05
CA VAL A 104 2.18 -5.94 6.67
C VAL A 104 2.00 -6.11 8.17
N LEU A 105 2.79 -7.01 8.75
CA LEU A 105 2.75 -7.24 10.19
C LEU A 105 3.85 -6.43 10.83
N GLY A 106 3.46 -5.57 11.76
CA GLY A 106 4.41 -4.74 12.46
C GLY A 106 5.03 -5.50 13.62
N GLY A 107 6.33 -5.51 13.68
CA GLY A 107 7.07 -6.08 14.77
C GLY A 107 7.03 -7.57 14.92
#